data_1314b3c36a6a0c24c6336407afb36a93
#
_entry.id   1314b3c36a6a0c24c6336407afb36a93
#
_cell.length_a   1.000
_cell.length_b   1.000
_cell.length_c   1.000
_cell.angle_alpha   90.00
_cell.angle_beta   90.00
_cell.angle_gamma   90.00
#
_symmetry.space_group_name_H-M   'P 1'
#
loop_
_entity.id
_entity.type
_entity.pdbx_description
1 polymer ?
#
loop_
_entity_poly.entity_id
_entity_poly.type
_entity_poly.pdbx_seq_one_letter_code
_entity_poly.pdbx_strand_id
1 'polypeptide(L)'
;MEMKNRPVQQAASQKVGTSDNSAIPTIKPAPKKHRARVYMLKTGVNGWTENDILKYCRLSSGRNYASELERRLDIHLERIDEKNPDGIGSHFRYRFVSRADVLRVIQLVNHNAAAGGYHGLSQSDIANILTLYPDINHAA
;
A
#
# COMPACT_ATOMS: atom_id res chain seq x y z
N MET A 1 31.32 -21.37 13.79
CA MET A 1 30.63 -21.15 13.58
C MET A 1 30.06 -20.61 13.55
N GLU A 2 30.30 -20.34 13.53
CA GLU A 2 29.55 -19.85 13.39
C GLU A 2 29.00 -19.31 13.18
N MET A 3 29.58 -19.16 13.04
CA MET A 3 28.88 -18.71 12.74
C MET A 3 28.37 -18.32 12.55
N LYS A 4 28.87 -18.26 12.32
CA LYS A 4 28.24 -17.96 12.04
C LYS A 4 27.71 -17.55 11.87
N ASN A 5 28.51 -17.50 11.75
CA ASN A 5 27.76 -17.21 11.50
C ASN A 5 27.33 -16.72 11.52
N ARG A 6 27.86 -16.57 11.37
CA ARG A 6 27.33 -16.23 11.24
C ARG A 6 27.00 -15.68 11.37
N PRO A 7 27.68 -15.73 11.48
CA PRO A 7 27.17 -15.23 11.39
C PRO A 7 26.85 -14.50 11.57
N VAL A 8 27.60 -14.43 11.67
CA VAL A 8 26.97 -14.04 11.71
C VAL A 8 26.62 -13.27 11.74
N GLN A 9 27.00 -12.95 11.83
CA GLN A 9 26.40 -12.56 11.81
C GLN A 9 26.03 -11.97 12.03
N GLN A 10 26.72 -11.79 12.26
CA GLN A 10 26.18 -11.45 12.47
C GLN A 10 25.93 -10.86 12.84
N ALA A 11 26.92 -10.85 13.29
CA ALA A 11 26.50 -10.50 13.62
C ALA A 11 26.39 -9.76 13.90
N ALA A 12 27.09 -9.59 14.23
CA ALA A 12 26.73 -9.14 14.49
C ALA A 12 26.66 -8.34 14.68
N SER A 13 27.15 -8.14 14.92
CA SER A 13 26.71 -7.61 15.13
C SER A 13 26.65 -6.92 15.41
N GLN A 14 26.98 -6.60 15.79
CA GLN A 14 26.61 -6.06 16.13
C GLN A 14 26.67 -5.49 16.75
N LYS A 15 27.34 -5.03 17.24
CA LYS A 15 27.20 -4.60 17.81
C LYS A 15 27.32 -3.91 18.45
N VAL A 16 27.85 -3.39 18.60
CA VAL A 16 27.86 -2.87 19.21
C VAL A 16 27.63 -2.15 19.79
N GLY A 17 27.71 -1.94 20.06
CA GLY A 17 27.18 -1.53 20.50
C GLY A 17 27.01 -0.54 21.24
N THR A 18 27.21 -0.05 21.26
CA THR A 18 26.90 0.72 21.86
C THR A 18 26.07 1.37 22.23
N SER A 19 26.20 1.50 22.69
CA SER A 19 25.37 1.95 23.09
C SER A 19 24.49 2.59 22.96
N ASP A 20 24.28 2.87 23.05
CA ASP A 20 23.21 3.31 23.04
C ASP A 20 22.68 3.27 21.94
N ASN A 21 23.04 2.86 21.32
CA ASN A 21 22.52 2.71 20.34
C ASN A 21 21.44 2.20 20.17
N SER A 22 21.38 1.88 20.56
CA SER A 22 20.11 1.47 20.69
C SER A 22 19.09 2.46 20.50
N ALA A 23 19.42 3.59 20.35
CA ALA A 23 18.45 4.65 20.21
C ALA A 23 17.71 4.63 18.91
N ILE A 24 18.16 3.92 17.92
CA ILE A 24 17.52 3.90 16.61
C ILE A 24 16.60 2.68 16.52
N PRO A 25 15.28 2.89 16.48
CA PRO A 25 14.38 1.76 16.36
C PRO A 25 14.51 1.10 15.00
N THR A 26 14.38 -0.21 15.00
CA THR A 26 14.38 -0.98 13.77
C THR A 26 13.02 -0.86 13.09
N ILE A 27 13.01 -0.43 11.83
CA ILE A 27 11.79 -0.33 11.04
C ILE A 27 11.61 -1.63 10.30
N LYS A 28 10.45 -2.24 10.45
CA LYS A 28 10.12 -3.48 9.75
C LYS A 28 9.77 -3.21 8.30
N PRO A 29 10.04 -4.18 7.41
CA PRO A 29 9.56 -4.05 6.03
C PRO A 29 8.03 -4.00 5.99
N ALA A 30 7.49 -3.23 5.07
CA ALA A 30 6.06 -3.12 4.93
C ALA A 30 5.46 -4.43 4.40
N PRO A 31 4.33 -4.89 4.94
CA PRO A 31 3.65 -6.06 4.43
C PRO A 31 3.16 -5.88 3.00
N LYS A 32 2.91 -6.97 2.32
CA LYS A 32 2.39 -6.97 0.95
C LYS A 32 1.13 -6.14 0.83
N LYS A 33 0.22 -6.33 1.77
CA LYS A 33 -1.07 -5.64 1.80
C LYS A 33 -0.88 -4.12 1.87
N HIS A 34 0.05 -3.66 2.68
CA HIS A 34 0.35 -2.24 2.78
C HIS A 34 0.88 -1.69 1.46
N ARG A 35 1.82 -2.40 0.83
CA ARG A 35 2.39 -1.97 -0.44
C ARG A 35 1.32 -1.86 -1.52
N ALA A 36 0.41 -2.84 -1.57
CA ALA A 36 -0.69 -2.82 -2.53
C ALA A 36 -1.60 -1.61 -2.29
N ARG A 37 -1.97 -1.37 -1.04
CA ARG A 37 -2.88 -0.26 -0.70
C ARG A 37 -2.27 1.11 -1.00
N VAL A 38 -0.99 1.28 -0.69
CA VAL A 38 -0.30 2.54 -1.00
C VAL A 38 -0.25 2.75 -2.52
N TYR A 39 0.04 1.71 -3.28
CA TYR A 39 0.03 1.81 -4.73
C TYR A 39 -1.37 2.22 -5.24
N MET A 40 -2.41 1.57 -4.76
CA MET A 40 -3.79 1.89 -5.15
C MET A 40 -4.12 3.35 -4.90
N LEU A 41 -3.75 3.86 -3.71
CA LEU A 41 -4.00 5.26 -3.36
C LEU A 41 -3.30 6.22 -4.31
N LYS A 42 -2.15 5.87 -4.81
CA LYS A 42 -1.35 6.75 -5.67
C LYS A 42 -1.76 6.71 -7.13
N THR A 43 -2.68 5.85 -7.51
CA THR A 43 -3.14 5.78 -8.90
C THR A 43 -4.08 6.93 -9.29
N GLY A 44 -4.76 7.53 -8.32
CA GLY A 44 -5.68 8.64 -8.58
C GLY A 44 -6.87 8.20 -9.42
N VAL A 45 -7.36 9.10 -10.25
CA VAL A 45 -8.53 8.84 -11.08
C VAL A 45 -8.26 7.82 -12.18
N ASN A 46 -7.01 7.53 -12.48
CA ASN A 46 -6.67 6.49 -13.46
C ASN A 46 -6.97 5.09 -12.92
N GLY A 47 -6.88 4.92 -11.61
CA GLY A 47 -7.13 3.64 -10.99
C GLY A 47 -6.06 2.60 -11.30
N TRP A 48 -6.40 1.33 -11.05
CA TRP A 48 -5.45 0.23 -11.19
C TRP A 48 -6.19 -1.02 -11.69
N THR A 49 -5.42 -1.91 -12.31
CA THR A 49 -5.91 -3.25 -12.67
C THR A 49 -5.17 -4.28 -11.83
N GLU A 50 -5.67 -5.51 -11.84
CA GLU A 50 -4.96 -6.62 -11.18
C GLU A 50 -3.56 -6.79 -11.78
N ASN A 51 -3.45 -6.62 -13.09
CA ASN A 51 -2.16 -6.71 -13.77
C ASN A 51 -1.21 -5.59 -13.35
N ASP A 52 -1.72 -4.40 -13.07
CA ASP A 52 -0.89 -3.30 -12.54
C ASP A 52 -0.31 -3.67 -11.18
N ILE A 53 -1.12 -4.27 -10.31
CA ILE A 53 -0.65 -4.72 -9.00
C ILE A 53 0.46 -5.76 -9.17
N LEU A 54 0.29 -6.69 -10.10
CA LEU A 54 1.31 -7.69 -10.39
C LEU A 54 2.59 -7.03 -10.91
N LYS A 55 2.44 -6.11 -11.86
CA LYS A 55 3.58 -5.51 -12.56
C LYS A 55 4.36 -4.54 -11.65
N TYR A 56 3.67 -3.69 -10.93
CA TYR A 56 4.32 -2.61 -10.18
C TYR A 56 4.58 -2.96 -8.72
N CYS A 57 3.76 -3.83 -8.12
CA CYS A 57 3.94 -4.26 -6.75
C CYS A 57 4.54 -5.65 -6.62
N ARG A 58 4.60 -6.40 -7.71
CA ARG A 58 5.04 -7.79 -7.73
C ARG A 58 4.16 -8.67 -6.84
N LEU A 59 2.86 -8.41 -6.85
CA LEU A 59 1.88 -9.14 -6.04
C LEU A 59 0.81 -9.74 -6.94
N SER A 60 0.52 -11.01 -6.71
CA SER A 60 -0.57 -11.68 -7.41
C SER A 60 -1.89 -11.43 -6.69
N SER A 61 -2.99 -11.74 -7.37
CA SER A 61 -4.34 -11.67 -6.78
C SER A 61 -4.74 -10.27 -6.34
N GLY A 62 -4.41 -9.27 -7.17
CA GLY A 62 -4.69 -7.87 -6.84
C GLY A 62 -6.16 -7.61 -6.54
N ARG A 63 -7.06 -8.35 -7.19
CA ARG A 63 -8.51 -8.19 -6.93
C ARG A 63 -8.88 -8.52 -5.49
N ASN A 64 -8.13 -9.41 -4.83
CA ASN A 64 -8.41 -9.76 -3.44
C ASN A 64 -8.11 -8.61 -2.51
N TYR A 65 -7.08 -7.81 -2.81
CA TYR A 65 -6.78 -6.61 -2.01
C TYR A 65 -7.89 -5.59 -2.13
N ALA A 66 -8.42 -5.41 -3.35
CA ALA A 66 -9.54 -4.50 -3.59
C ALA A 66 -10.78 -4.94 -2.83
N SER A 67 -11.14 -6.21 -2.96
CA SER A 67 -12.33 -6.75 -2.30
C SER A 67 -12.23 -6.68 -0.79
N GLU A 68 -11.03 -6.90 -0.24
CA GLU A 68 -10.83 -6.82 1.19
C GLU A 68 -11.04 -5.40 1.71
N LEU A 69 -10.56 -4.40 0.98
CA LEU A 69 -10.79 -3.00 1.37
C LEU A 69 -12.28 -2.69 1.41
N GLU A 70 -13.02 -3.15 0.41
CA GLU A 70 -14.46 -2.92 0.35
C GLU A 70 -15.16 -3.50 1.57
N ARG A 71 -14.83 -4.74 1.92
CA ARG A 71 -15.45 -5.40 3.07
C ARG A 71 -15.05 -4.75 4.38
N ARG A 72 -13.77 -4.39 4.50
CA ARG A 72 -13.23 -3.91 5.76
C ARG A 72 -13.70 -2.50 6.09
N LEU A 73 -13.85 -1.65 5.07
CA LEU A 73 -14.19 -0.25 5.25
C LEU A 73 -15.61 0.09 4.83
N ASP A 74 -16.35 -0.88 4.31
CA ASP A 74 -17.71 -0.67 3.80
C ASP A 74 -17.72 0.44 2.76
N ILE A 75 -16.80 0.34 1.79
CA ILE A 75 -16.74 1.25 0.66
C ILE A 75 -16.97 0.46 -0.61
N HIS A 76 -17.27 1.17 -1.69
CA HIS A 76 -17.44 0.57 -3.01
C HIS A 76 -16.46 1.20 -3.98
N LEU A 77 -15.61 0.35 -4.56
CA LEU A 77 -14.72 0.77 -5.63
C LEU A 77 -15.49 0.77 -6.94
N GLU A 78 -15.16 1.72 -7.79
CA GLU A 78 -15.69 1.69 -9.14
C GLU A 78 -14.95 0.63 -9.95
N ARG A 79 -15.68 -0.13 -10.76
CA ARG A 79 -15.11 -1.15 -11.65
C ARG A 79 -15.45 -0.80 -13.07
N ILE A 80 -14.42 -0.60 -13.87
CA ILE A 80 -14.58 -0.26 -15.29
C ILE A 80 -14.14 -1.47 -16.08
N ASP A 81 -15.04 -1.97 -16.93
CA ASP A 81 -14.74 -3.12 -17.78
C ASP A 81 -13.91 -2.65 -18.97
N GLU A 82 -12.73 -3.22 -19.12
CA GLU A 82 -11.80 -2.90 -20.19
C GLU A 82 -11.43 -4.14 -20.96
N LYS A 83 -11.35 -4.01 -22.27
CA LYS A 83 -10.90 -5.13 -23.11
C LYS A 83 -9.41 -5.37 -22.92
N ASN A 84 -9.04 -6.64 -22.95
CA ASN A 84 -7.62 -6.99 -22.90
C ASN A 84 -6.92 -6.51 -24.18
N PRO A 85 -5.62 -6.19 -24.11
CA PRO A 85 -4.88 -5.70 -25.28
C PRO A 85 -4.91 -6.63 -26.47
N ASP A 86 -5.03 -7.95 -26.25
CA ASP A 86 -5.10 -8.93 -27.32
C ASP A 86 -6.49 -9.05 -27.94
N GLY A 87 -7.48 -8.31 -27.42
CA GLY A 87 -8.85 -8.35 -27.90
C GLY A 87 -9.65 -9.54 -27.41
N ILE A 88 -9.08 -10.40 -26.58
CA ILE A 88 -9.73 -11.60 -26.09
C ILE A 88 -10.07 -11.41 -24.60
N GLY A 89 -11.38 -11.39 -24.31
CA GLY A 89 -11.83 -11.20 -22.94
C GLY A 89 -11.61 -9.78 -22.43
N SER A 90 -11.86 -9.60 -21.15
CA SER A 90 -11.76 -8.29 -20.51
C SER A 90 -11.30 -8.45 -19.07
N HIS A 91 -10.99 -7.32 -18.47
CA HIS A 91 -10.60 -7.24 -17.06
C HIS A 91 -11.20 -5.98 -16.46
N PHE A 92 -11.17 -5.87 -15.14
CA PHE A 92 -11.65 -4.68 -14.45
C PHE A 92 -10.51 -3.74 -14.12
N ARG A 93 -10.76 -2.45 -14.33
CA ARG A 93 -9.98 -1.38 -13.75
C ARG A 93 -10.75 -0.87 -12.54
N TYR A 94 -10.07 -0.77 -11.41
CA TYR A 94 -10.66 -0.30 -10.15
C TYR A 94 -10.22 1.12 -9.88
N ARG A 95 -11.08 1.90 -9.24
CA ARG A 95 -10.66 3.21 -8.72
C ARG A 95 -11.51 3.60 -7.52
N PHE A 96 -10.96 4.48 -6.69
CA PHE A 96 -11.70 5.05 -5.59
C PHE A 96 -12.67 6.10 -6.11
N VAL A 97 -13.85 6.16 -5.49
CA VAL A 97 -14.95 7.02 -5.97
C VAL A 97 -14.86 8.42 -5.41
N SER A 98 -14.34 8.57 -4.17
CA SER A 98 -14.39 9.86 -3.50
C SER A 98 -13.20 10.05 -2.56
N ARG A 99 -12.92 11.32 -2.23
CA ARG A 99 -11.90 11.63 -1.22
C ARG A 99 -12.25 11.04 0.13
N ALA A 100 -13.54 10.95 0.46
CA ALA A 100 -13.96 10.35 1.73
C ALA A 100 -13.48 8.91 1.83
N ASP A 101 -13.66 8.13 0.75
CA ASP A 101 -13.20 6.76 0.72
C ASP A 101 -11.68 6.68 0.80
N VAL A 102 -10.99 7.56 0.06
CA VAL A 102 -9.52 7.63 0.07
C VAL A 102 -9.02 7.91 1.48
N LEU A 103 -9.64 8.84 2.19
CA LEU A 103 -9.25 9.17 3.57
C LEU A 103 -9.42 7.97 4.50
N ARG A 104 -10.47 7.19 4.31
CA ARG A 104 -10.69 5.99 5.12
C ARG A 104 -9.57 4.98 4.91
N VAL A 105 -9.12 4.82 3.66
CA VAL A 105 -8.01 3.92 3.36
C VAL A 105 -6.70 4.46 3.93
N ILE A 106 -6.46 5.77 3.83
CA ILE A 106 -5.27 6.40 4.41
C ILE A 106 -5.22 6.15 5.92
N GLN A 107 -6.34 6.34 6.60
CA GLN A 107 -6.43 6.09 8.03
C GLN A 107 -6.13 4.63 8.37
N LEU A 108 -6.64 3.71 7.58
CA LEU A 108 -6.39 2.29 7.78
C LEU A 108 -4.91 1.95 7.62
N VAL A 109 -4.28 2.41 6.53
CA VAL A 109 -2.88 2.08 6.28
C VAL A 109 -1.96 2.68 7.34
N ASN A 110 -2.26 3.89 7.81
CA ASN A 110 -1.44 4.53 8.84
C ASN A 110 -1.66 3.91 10.22
N HIS A 111 -2.90 3.52 10.54
CA HIS A 111 -3.17 2.79 11.76
C HIS A 111 -2.39 1.47 11.80
N ASN A 112 -2.45 0.73 10.71
CA ASN A 112 -1.77 -0.55 10.62
C ASN A 112 -0.25 -0.40 10.63
N ALA A 113 0.27 0.66 10.02
CA ALA A 113 1.71 0.93 10.03
C ALA A 113 2.20 1.21 11.44
N ALA A 114 1.48 2.03 12.19
CA ALA A 114 1.83 2.33 13.58
C ALA A 114 1.79 1.07 14.43
N ALA A 115 0.75 0.26 14.29
CA ALA A 115 0.60 -0.97 15.06
C ALA A 115 1.66 -2.01 14.67
N GLY A 116 2.04 -2.05 13.40
CA GLY A 116 2.97 -3.06 12.88
C GLY A 116 4.44 -2.68 12.92
N GLY A 117 4.76 -1.42 13.22
CA GLY A 117 6.14 -0.96 13.30
C GLY A 117 6.81 -0.73 11.96
N TYR A 118 6.07 -0.31 10.96
CA TYR A 118 6.64 0.02 9.66
C TYR A 118 6.17 1.43 9.23
N HIS A 119 6.80 1.95 8.18
CA HIS A 119 6.49 3.31 7.72
C HIS A 119 5.10 3.39 7.12
N GLY A 120 4.33 4.37 7.58
CA GLY A 120 3.07 4.74 6.95
C GLY A 120 3.26 5.90 6.00
N LEU A 121 2.16 6.56 5.67
CA LEU A 121 2.17 7.72 4.80
C LEU A 121 2.47 8.98 5.62
N SER A 122 3.39 9.80 5.12
CA SER A 122 3.69 11.09 5.73
C SER A 122 2.57 12.08 5.43
N GLN A 123 2.56 13.23 6.12
CA GLN A 123 1.61 14.29 5.83
C GLN A 123 1.74 14.78 4.37
N SER A 124 2.97 14.84 3.89
CA SER A 124 3.23 15.22 2.50
C SER A 124 2.65 14.20 1.52
N ASP A 125 2.83 12.90 1.81
CA ASP A 125 2.24 11.84 1.00
C ASP A 125 0.72 11.94 0.97
N ILE A 126 0.12 12.16 2.13
CA ILE A 126 -1.34 12.28 2.25
C ILE A 126 -1.85 13.45 1.41
N ALA A 127 -1.21 14.61 1.53
CA ALA A 127 -1.62 15.79 0.78
C ALA A 127 -1.52 15.52 -0.72
N ASN A 128 -0.43 14.90 -1.17
CA ASN A 128 -0.25 14.60 -2.58
C ASN A 128 -1.29 13.62 -3.09
N ILE A 129 -1.59 12.59 -2.31
CA ILE A 129 -2.62 11.61 -2.68
C ILE A 129 -3.96 12.30 -2.85
N LEU A 130 -4.35 13.16 -1.90
CA LEU A 130 -5.64 13.81 -1.95
C LEU A 130 -5.80 14.71 -3.17
N THR A 131 -4.72 15.30 -3.68
CA THR A 131 -4.80 16.10 -4.89
C THR A 131 -5.13 15.29 -6.13
N LEU A 132 -4.95 13.97 -6.08
CA LEU A 132 -5.21 13.09 -7.21
C LEU A 132 -6.71 12.78 -7.38
N TYR A 133 -7.53 13.15 -6.41
CA TYR A 133 -8.96 12.83 -6.41
C TYR A 133 -9.77 14.11 -6.35
N PRO A 134 -10.83 14.21 -7.16
CA PRO A 134 -11.66 15.40 -7.12
C PRO A 134 -12.44 15.47 -5.81
N ASP A 135 -12.70 16.69 -5.38
CA ASP A 135 -13.58 16.91 -4.23
C ASP A 135 -15.01 17.01 -4.75
N ILE A 136 -15.68 15.88 -4.79
CA ILE A 136 -17.00 15.81 -5.39
C ILE A 136 -18.07 16.57 -4.58
N ASN A 137 -17.74 16.94 -3.35
CA ASN A 137 -18.69 17.76 -2.57
C ASN A 137 -18.89 19.13 -3.19
N HIS A 138 -17.94 19.61 -3.97
CA HIS A 138 -18.06 20.88 -4.65
C HIS A 138 -18.86 20.78 -5.94
N ALA A 139 -19.15 19.60 -6.38
CA ALA A 139 -19.89 19.38 -7.61
C ALA A 139 -21.38 19.62 -7.45
N ALA A 140 -21.83 19.71 -6.24
CA ALA A 140 -23.25 19.88 -5.97
C ALA A 140 -23.73 21.29 -6.22
#